data_3646134a8101e68e1c1518324493c69b
#
_entry.id   3646134a8101e68e1c1518324493c69b
#
_cell.length_a   1.000
_cell.length_b   1.000
_cell.length_c   1.000
_cell.angle_alpha   90.00
_cell.angle_beta   90.00
_cell.angle_gamma   90.00
#
_symmetry.space_group_name_H-M   'P 1'
#
loop_
_entity.id
_entity.type
_entity.pdbx_description
1 polymer ?
#
loop_
_entity_poly.entity_id
_entity_poly.type
_entity_poly.pdbx_seq_one_letter_code
_entity_poly.pdbx_strand_id
1 'polypeptide(L)'
;MVNVAILGAGHIARKMADTIRQMKCRGDKVELYAVASRSLEKAEAFAREEGAVRAYGSYEELAADPAVDLVYIATPHSHHAENMELCLNHGKPVLSEKAFTANAAQAERVLKLAQEKRLLAAEAIWTRYMPIRAMVDEAIASGEIGTPHFLTANLGYDLQHVA
;
A
#
# COMPACT_ATOMS: atom_id res chain seq x y z
N MET A 1 2.45 -6.22 17.97
CA MET A 1 2.38 -4.90 17.33
C MET A 1 2.92 -5.09 15.94
N VAL A 2 2.27 -4.58 14.91
CA VAL A 2 2.73 -4.70 13.52
C VAL A 2 3.49 -3.43 13.17
N ASN A 3 4.75 -3.56 12.85
CA ASN A 3 5.65 -2.48 12.44
C ASN A 3 5.54 -2.28 10.93
N VAL A 4 4.82 -1.25 10.53
CA VAL A 4 4.64 -0.89 9.12
C VAL A 4 5.74 0.07 8.70
N ALA A 5 6.38 -0.22 7.58
CA ALA A 5 7.33 0.66 6.93
C ALA A 5 6.78 1.18 5.60
N ILE A 6 7.16 2.40 5.22
CA ILE A 6 6.70 3.05 3.98
C ILE A 6 7.90 3.24 3.04
N LEU A 7 7.79 2.72 1.83
CA LEU A 7 8.74 2.98 0.73
C LEU A 7 8.25 4.16 -0.10
N GLY A 8 9.00 5.26 -0.03
CA GLY A 8 8.64 6.54 -0.64
C GLY A 8 8.11 7.54 0.38
N ALA A 9 8.51 8.82 0.26
CA ALA A 9 8.14 9.92 1.17
C ALA A 9 7.29 10.98 0.45
N GLY A 10 6.34 10.52 -0.39
CA GLY A 10 5.46 11.38 -1.19
C GLY A 10 4.12 11.69 -0.54
N HIS A 11 3.23 12.33 -1.30
CA HIS A 11 1.88 12.70 -0.83
C HIS A 11 1.05 11.48 -0.39
N ILE A 12 1.08 10.38 -1.15
CA ILE A 12 0.30 9.20 -0.80
C ILE A 12 0.86 8.48 0.44
N ALA A 13 2.18 8.55 0.66
CA ALA A 13 2.80 8.06 1.88
C ALA A 13 2.28 8.78 3.14
N ARG A 14 2.04 10.11 3.06
CA ARG A 14 1.45 10.89 4.17
C ARG A 14 0.03 10.43 4.49
N LYS A 15 -0.78 10.10 3.47
CA LYS A 15 -2.13 9.55 3.70
C LYS A 15 -2.09 8.20 4.41
N MET A 16 -1.12 7.34 4.08
CA MET A 16 -0.94 6.08 4.78
C MET A 16 -0.45 6.30 6.22
N ALA A 17 0.49 7.22 6.44
CA ALA A 17 0.95 7.58 7.78
C ALA A 17 -0.21 8.07 8.66
N ASP A 18 -1.08 8.93 8.13
CA ASP A 18 -2.29 9.38 8.82
C ASP A 18 -3.27 8.21 9.11
N THR A 19 -3.46 7.31 8.15
CA THR A 19 -4.27 6.10 8.35
C THR A 19 -3.73 5.23 9.48
N ILE A 20 -2.42 4.97 9.53
CA ILE A 20 -1.78 4.19 10.60
C ILE A 20 -1.96 4.90 11.95
N ARG A 21 -1.83 6.23 11.99
CA ARG A 21 -2.06 7.04 13.20
C ARG A 21 -3.50 6.90 13.69
N GLN A 22 -4.49 6.97 12.78
CA GLN A 22 -5.90 6.80 13.12
C GLN A 22 -6.19 5.38 13.63
N MET A 23 -5.62 4.35 13.00
CA MET A 23 -5.73 2.97 13.47
C MET A 23 -5.19 2.83 14.89
N LYS A 24 -4.00 3.36 15.15
CA LYS A 24 -3.39 3.36 16.49
C LYS A 24 -4.27 4.08 17.53
N CYS A 25 -4.88 5.23 17.18
CA CYS A 25 -5.82 5.94 18.04
C CYS A 25 -7.08 5.13 18.37
N ARG A 26 -7.51 4.23 17.48
CA ARG A 26 -8.62 3.29 17.74
C ARG A 26 -8.24 2.08 18.56
N GLY A 27 -6.97 1.92 18.91
CA GLY A 27 -6.45 0.81 19.71
C GLY A 27 -5.89 -0.36 18.87
N ASP A 28 -5.78 -0.21 17.57
CA ASP A 28 -5.15 -1.21 16.71
C ASP A 28 -3.64 -1.32 17.04
N LYS A 29 -3.13 -2.55 17.05
CA LYS A 29 -1.73 -2.83 17.38
C LYS A 29 -0.83 -2.63 16.15
N VAL A 30 -0.77 -1.42 15.64
CA VAL A 30 0.02 -1.02 14.47
C VAL A 30 0.90 0.18 14.81
N GLU A 31 2.08 0.25 14.20
CA GLU A 31 3.04 1.36 14.36
C GLU A 31 3.57 1.79 13.01
N LEU A 32 3.67 3.10 12.75
CA LEU A 32 4.49 3.63 11.68
C LEU A 32 5.96 3.55 12.11
N TYR A 33 6.59 2.43 11.78
CA TYR A 33 7.92 2.13 12.26
C TYR A 33 9.02 2.82 11.44
N ALA A 34 8.94 2.76 10.11
CA ALA A 34 10.00 3.28 9.27
C ALA A 34 9.50 3.93 7.98
N VAL A 35 10.33 4.79 7.44
CA VAL A 35 10.18 5.34 6.10
C VAL A 35 11.51 5.29 5.35
N ALA A 36 11.49 5.00 4.06
CA ALA A 36 12.65 5.12 3.20
C ALA A 36 12.39 6.04 2.01
N SER A 37 13.42 6.77 1.63
CA SER A 37 13.47 7.59 0.42
C SER A 37 14.88 7.51 -0.19
N ARG A 38 15.00 7.76 -1.50
CA ARG A 38 16.31 7.91 -2.18
C ARG A 38 17.15 9.09 -1.68
N SER A 39 16.58 9.93 -0.83
CA SER A 39 17.25 10.98 -0.08
C SER A 39 16.99 10.76 1.40
N LEU A 40 18.03 10.52 2.17
CA LEU A 40 17.95 10.38 3.62
C LEU A 40 17.32 11.61 4.27
N GLU A 41 17.70 12.81 3.84
CA GLU A 41 17.15 14.07 4.33
C GLU A 41 15.62 14.12 4.19
N LYS A 42 15.07 13.66 3.03
CA LYS A 42 13.61 13.59 2.82
C LYS A 42 12.96 12.53 3.70
N ALA A 43 13.61 11.40 3.91
CA ALA A 43 13.12 10.37 4.80
C ALA A 43 13.09 10.86 6.26
N GLU A 44 14.13 11.53 6.71
CA GLU A 44 14.21 12.13 8.06
C GLU A 44 13.18 13.24 8.28
N ALA A 45 12.97 14.10 7.27
CA ALA A 45 11.95 15.14 7.33
C ALA A 45 10.56 14.50 7.45
N PHE A 46 10.25 13.51 6.63
CA PHE A 46 9.00 12.76 6.71
C PHE A 46 8.83 12.05 8.07
N ALA A 47 9.89 11.40 8.57
CA ALA A 47 9.84 10.73 9.86
C ALA A 47 9.51 11.69 11.01
N ARG A 48 10.13 12.88 11.01
CA ARG A 48 9.83 13.93 12.02
C ARG A 48 8.39 14.44 11.93
N GLU A 49 7.90 14.64 10.71
CA GLU A 49 6.56 15.20 10.48
C GLU A 49 5.45 14.19 10.78
N GLU A 50 5.62 12.95 10.37
CA GLU A 50 4.59 11.91 10.45
C GLU A 50 4.75 10.97 11.64
N GLY A 51 5.87 11.06 12.37
CA GLY A 51 6.10 10.28 13.59
C GLY A 51 6.63 8.86 13.32
N ALA A 52 7.33 8.62 12.22
CA ALA A 52 8.02 7.35 12.02
C ALA A 52 9.23 7.23 12.96
N VAL A 53 9.44 6.02 13.48
CA VAL A 53 10.52 5.75 14.46
C VAL A 53 11.89 5.79 13.79
N ARG A 54 11.99 5.39 12.51
CA ARG A 54 13.22 5.30 11.74
C ARG A 54 13.09 5.92 10.35
N ALA A 55 14.22 6.40 9.82
CA ALA A 55 14.34 6.88 8.45
C ALA A 55 15.55 6.22 7.78
N TYR A 56 15.38 5.84 6.50
CA TYR A 56 16.42 5.20 5.71
C TYR A 56 16.67 5.97 4.40
N GLY A 57 17.94 6.03 3.98
CA GLY A 57 18.38 6.68 2.75
C GLY A 57 18.26 5.79 1.51
N SER A 58 18.02 4.49 1.71
CA SER A 58 17.79 3.53 0.63
C SER A 58 16.64 2.59 0.93
N TYR A 59 16.09 1.98 -0.11
CA TYR A 59 15.01 0.99 0.01
C TYR A 59 15.53 -0.35 0.51
N GLU A 60 16.77 -0.66 0.18
CA GLU A 60 17.50 -1.85 0.60
C GLU A 60 17.72 -1.88 2.12
N GLU A 61 18.13 -0.74 2.70
CA GLU A 61 18.32 -0.64 4.16
C GLU A 61 16.99 -0.88 4.91
N LEU A 62 15.89 -0.30 4.43
CA LEU A 62 14.58 -0.52 5.02
C LEU A 62 14.15 -1.99 4.87
N ALA A 63 14.31 -2.59 3.70
CA ALA A 63 13.93 -3.97 3.44
C ALA A 63 14.75 -4.96 4.29
N ALA A 64 16.01 -4.64 4.58
CA ALA A 64 16.90 -5.46 5.40
C ALA A 64 16.61 -5.37 6.92
N ASP A 65 15.85 -4.37 7.39
CA ASP A 65 15.56 -4.21 8.82
C ASP A 65 14.67 -5.36 9.33
N PRO A 66 15.15 -6.21 10.27
CA PRO A 66 14.37 -7.33 10.79
C PRO A 66 13.13 -6.91 11.58
N ALA A 67 13.07 -5.68 12.08
CA ALA A 67 11.93 -5.18 12.84
C ALA A 67 10.74 -4.75 11.97
N VAL A 68 10.89 -4.69 10.65
CA VAL A 68 9.79 -4.37 9.71
C VAL A 68 8.95 -5.63 9.46
N ASP A 69 7.65 -5.53 9.74
CA ASP A 69 6.70 -6.63 9.54
C ASP A 69 5.93 -6.53 8.21
N LEU A 70 5.68 -5.31 7.73
CA LEU A 70 4.94 -5.05 6.49
C LEU A 70 5.51 -3.80 5.81
N VAL A 71 5.69 -3.86 4.49
CA VAL A 71 6.11 -2.71 3.70
C VAL A 71 4.96 -2.18 2.84
N TYR A 72 4.60 -0.91 3.03
CA TYR A 72 3.71 -0.20 2.14
C TYR A 72 4.50 0.53 1.06
N ILE A 73 4.21 0.22 -0.20
CA ILE A 73 4.93 0.78 -1.35
C ILE A 73 4.17 1.97 -1.91
N ALA A 74 4.74 3.16 -1.72
CA ALA A 74 4.19 4.47 -2.09
C ALA A 74 5.06 5.21 -3.11
N THR A 75 5.82 4.47 -3.90
CA THR A 75 6.69 4.99 -4.97
C THR A 75 5.88 5.25 -6.25
N PRO A 76 6.45 5.88 -7.29
CA PRO A 76 5.80 5.95 -8.59
C PRO A 76 5.49 4.56 -9.18
N HIS A 77 4.39 4.44 -9.92
CA HIS A 77 3.88 3.17 -10.45
C HIS A 77 4.90 2.34 -11.22
N SER A 78 5.81 3.01 -11.95
CA SER A 78 6.87 2.35 -12.72
C SER A 78 7.88 1.58 -11.86
N HIS A 79 7.96 1.87 -10.57
CA HIS A 79 8.90 1.24 -9.62
C HIS A 79 8.23 0.22 -8.69
N HIS A 80 6.90 0.01 -8.80
CA HIS A 80 6.20 -0.88 -7.87
C HIS A 80 6.72 -2.31 -7.94
N ALA A 81 6.86 -2.87 -9.15
CA ALA A 81 7.30 -4.25 -9.33
C ALA A 81 8.69 -4.49 -8.72
N GLU A 82 9.66 -3.64 -9.04
CA GLU A 82 11.03 -3.74 -8.52
C GLU A 82 11.09 -3.62 -7.00
N ASN A 83 10.34 -2.67 -6.44
CA ASN A 83 10.30 -2.46 -5.00
C ASN A 83 9.58 -3.60 -4.26
N MET A 84 8.52 -4.19 -4.84
CA MET A 84 7.89 -5.38 -4.29
C MET A 84 8.85 -6.58 -4.31
N GLU A 85 9.52 -6.82 -5.44
CA GLU A 85 10.52 -7.89 -5.58
C GLU A 85 11.67 -7.71 -4.58
N LEU A 86 12.16 -6.49 -4.37
CA LEU A 86 13.16 -6.18 -3.36
C LEU A 86 12.67 -6.59 -1.95
N CYS A 87 11.51 -6.12 -1.53
CA CYS A 87 10.96 -6.41 -0.21
C CYS A 87 10.69 -7.90 -0.01
N LEU A 88 10.06 -8.57 -0.99
CA LEU A 88 9.78 -10.00 -0.94
C LEU A 88 11.08 -10.83 -0.84
N ASN A 89 12.15 -10.41 -1.53
CA ASN A 89 13.45 -11.07 -1.46
C ASN A 89 14.10 -10.93 -0.07
N HIS A 90 13.79 -9.87 0.67
CA HIS A 90 14.19 -9.70 2.07
C HIS A 90 13.19 -10.32 3.07
N GLY A 91 12.22 -11.10 2.59
CA GLY A 91 11.25 -11.77 3.46
C GLY A 91 10.15 -10.85 4.00
N LYS A 92 9.94 -9.69 3.37
CA LYS A 92 8.94 -8.71 3.82
C LYS A 92 7.66 -8.82 3.00
N PRO A 93 6.49 -9.00 3.67
CA PRO A 93 5.19 -8.84 3.03
C PRO A 93 5.00 -7.42 2.50
N VAL A 94 4.22 -7.27 1.42
CA VAL A 94 4.03 -5.98 0.77
C VAL A 94 2.57 -5.64 0.54
N LEU A 95 2.25 -4.36 0.72
CA LEU A 95 1.01 -3.72 0.29
C LEU A 95 1.40 -2.58 -0.67
N SER A 96 1.16 -2.76 -1.96
CA SER A 96 1.54 -1.78 -2.98
C SER A 96 0.39 -0.85 -3.33
N GLU A 97 0.68 0.43 -3.50
CA GLU A 97 -0.28 1.37 -4.08
C GLU A 97 -0.75 0.91 -5.48
N LYS A 98 -1.91 1.39 -5.81
CA LYS A 98 -2.48 1.18 -7.15
C LYS A 98 -1.72 2.07 -8.17
N ALA A 99 -1.52 1.70 -9.43
CA ALA A 99 -1.77 0.36 -9.96
C ALA A 99 -0.68 -0.60 -9.48
N PHE A 100 -1.05 -1.86 -9.23
CA PHE A 100 -0.17 -2.89 -8.67
C PHE A 100 1.20 -2.95 -9.35
N THR A 101 1.18 -3.03 -10.70
CA THR A 101 2.36 -2.98 -11.56
C THR A 101 2.03 -2.25 -12.87
N ALA A 102 3.04 -2.00 -13.70
CA ALA A 102 2.85 -1.33 -14.98
C ALA A 102 2.21 -2.25 -16.07
N ASN A 103 2.30 -3.57 -15.90
CA ASN A 103 1.73 -4.55 -16.85
C ASN A 103 1.55 -5.93 -16.21
N ALA A 104 0.80 -6.81 -16.90
CA ALA A 104 0.50 -8.16 -16.41
C ALA A 104 1.75 -9.02 -16.16
N ALA A 105 2.76 -8.96 -17.04
CA ALA A 105 3.97 -9.76 -16.87
C ALA A 105 4.74 -9.42 -15.58
N GLN A 106 4.78 -8.15 -15.20
CA GLN A 106 5.34 -7.74 -13.92
C GLN A 106 4.49 -8.24 -12.75
N ALA A 107 3.16 -8.17 -12.86
CA ALA A 107 2.26 -8.67 -11.82
C ALA A 107 2.45 -10.18 -11.61
N GLU A 108 2.51 -10.96 -12.67
CA GLU A 108 2.74 -12.41 -12.62
C GLU A 108 4.06 -12.76 -11.92
N ARG A 109 5.15 -12.05 -12.24
CA ARG A 109 6.45 -12.26 -11.58
C ARG A 109 6.39 -11.98 -10.09
N VAL A 110 5.81 -10.86 -9.69
CA VAL A 110 5.68 -10.48 -8.29
C VAL A 110 4.82 -11.49 -7.52
N LEU A 111 3.66 -11.86 -8.07
CA LEU A 111 2.75 -12.80 -7.42
C LEU A 111 3.37 -14.20 -7.31
N LYS A 112 4.10 -14.66 -8.34
CA LYS A 112 4.84 -15.93 -8.30
C LYS A 112 5.90 -15.91 -7.21
N LEU A 113 6.71 -14.83 -7.13
CA LEU A 113 7.72 -14.66 -6.10
C LEU A 113 7.11 -14.66 -4.68
N ALA A 114 5.99 -13.94 -4.50
CA ALA A 114 5.28 -13.90 -3.23
C ALA A 114 4.77 -15.30 -2.83
N GLN A 115 4.22 -16.06 -3.77
CA GLN A 115 3.76 -17.43 -3.55
C GLN A 115 4.92 -18.37 -3.19
N GLU A 116 6.04 -18.32 -3.91
CA GLU A 116 7.25 -19.12 -3.63
C GLU A 116 7.80 -18.86 -2.24
N LYS A 117 7.78 -17.59 -1.81
CA LYS A 117 8.25 -17.17 -0.48
C LYS A 117 7.18 -17.28 0.61
N ARG A 118 5.93 -17.63 0.27
CA ARG A 118 4.78 -17.67 1.18
C ARG A 118 4.55 -16.35 1.91
N LEU A 119 4.71 -15.24 1.19
CA LEU A 119 4.52 -13.90 1.69
C LEU A 119 3.28 -13.25 1.07
N LEU A 120 2.67 -12.31 1.80
CA LEU A 120 1.59 -11.47 1.26
C LEU A 120 2.17 -10.49 0.23
N ALA A 121 1.54 -10.42 -0.94
CA ALA A 121 1.64 -9.29 -1.86
C ALA A 121 0.21 -8.87 -2.24
N ALA A 122 -0.16 -7.65 -1.90
CA ALA A 122 -1.51 -7.13 -2.13
C ALA A 122 -1.48 -5.73 -2.74
N GLU A 123 -2.54 -5.41 -3.48
CA GLU A 123 -2.77 -4.07 -4.02
C GLU A 123 -3.65 -3.25 -3.08
N ALA A 124 -3.26 -2.01 -2.81
CA ALA A 124 -4.03 -1.05 -2.03
C ALA A 124 -5.14 -0.39 -2.87
N ILE A 125 -5.98 -1.20 -3.50
CA ILE A 125 -7.14 -0.73 -4.27
C ILE A 125 -8.30 -0.43 -3.30
N TRP A 126 -8.27 0.75 -2.74
CA TRP A 126 -9.11 1.19 -1.61
C TRP A 126 -10.62 1.00 -1.84
N THR A 127 -11.10 1.15 -3.08
CA THR A 127 -12.52 0.98 -3.43
C THR A 127 -13.05 -0.42 -3.11
N ARG A 128 -12.18 -1.44 -3.16
CA ARG A 128 -12.53 -2.83 -2.83
C ARG A 128 -12.88 -3.02 -1.35
N TYR A 129 -12.33 -2.16 -0.49
CA TYR A 129 -12.45 -2.28 0.97
C TYR A 129 -13.43 -1.26 1.58
N MET A 130 -14.14 -0.51 0.74
CA MET A 130 -15.16 0.42 1.21
C MET A 130 -16.39 -0.31 1.75
N PRO A 131 -17.02 0.18 2.83
CA PRO A 131 -18.26 -0.42 3.37
C PRO A 131 -19.37 -0.56 2.34
N ILE A 132 -19.49 0.39 1.42
CA ILE A 132 -20.47 0.35 0.32
C ILE A 132 -20.35 -0.92 -0.54
N ARG A 133 -19.15 -1.47 -0.67
CA ARG A 133 -18.93 -2.71 -1.42
C ARG A 133 -19.69 -3.88 -0.78
N ALA A 134 -19.60 -4.03 0.54
CA ALA A 134 -20.32 -5.07 1.27
C ALA A 134 -21.85 -4.92 1.12
N MET A 135 -22.35 -3.68 1.16
CA MET A 135 -23.78 -3.40 0.95
C MET A 135 -24.27 -3.80 -0.45
N VAL A 136 -23.45 -3.52 -1.47
CA VAL A 136 -23.76 -3.92 -2.86
C VAL A 136 -23.75 -5.44 -3.01
N ASP A 137 -22.73 -6.11 -2.44
CA ASP A 137 -22.62 -7.56 -2.48
C ASP A 137 -23.82 -8.22 -1.77
N GLU A 138 -24.27 -7.67 -0.64
CA GLU A 138 -25.43 -8.15 0.10
C GLU A 138 -26.74 -7.96 -0.68
N ALA A 139 -26.96 -6.79 -1.30
CA ALA A 139 -28.13 -6.51 -2.12
C ALA A 139 -28.25 -7.46 -3.33
N ILE A 140 -27.11 -7.83 -3.92
CA ILE A 140 -27.05 -8.83 -5.00
C ILE A 140 -27.34 -10.23 -4.45
N ALA A 141 -26.66 -10.62 -3.37
CA ALA A 141 -26.74 -11.98 -2.81
C ALA A 141 -28.12 -12.29 -2.22
N SER A 142 -28.78 -11.29 -1.60
CA SER A 142 -30.13 -11.41 -1.06
C SER A 142 -31.22 -11.48 -2.13
N GLY A 143 -30.90 -11.13 -3.36
CA GLY A 143 -31.89 -11.04 -4.45
C GLY A 143 -32.78 -9.79 -4.39
N GLU A 144 -32.45 -8.82 -3.53
CA GLU A 144 -33.24 -7.57 -3.38
C GLU A 144 -33.38 -6.81 -4.70
N ILE A 145 -32.37 -6.83 -5.55
CA ILE A 145 -32.37 -6.21 -6.88
C ILE A 145 -32.59 -7.22 -8.02
N GLY A 146 -32.96 -8.46 -7.70
CA GLY A 146 -33.09 -9.56 -8.66
C GLY A 146 -31.72 -9.98 -9.25
N THR A 147 -31.76 -10.64 -10.42
CA THR A 147 -30.55 -11.04 -11.13
C THR A 147 -30.02 -9.85 -11.93
N PRO A 148 -28.81 -9.36 -11.65
CA PRO A 148 -28.22 -8.28 -12.44
C PRO A 148 -27.89 -8.75 -13.85
N HIS A 149 -28.41 -8.08 -14.87
CA HIS A 149 -28.13 -8.37 -16.28
C HIS A 149 -27.25 -7.31 -16.94
N PHE A 150 -27.20 -6.11 -16.35
CA PHE A 150 -26.47 -4.98 -16.90
C PHE A 150 -25.95 -4.08 -15.79
N LEU A 151 -24.74 -3.56 -15.96
CA LEU A 151 -24.11 -2.60 -15.06
C LEU A 151 -23.53 -1.44 -15.87
N THR A 152 -23.81 -0.21 -15.45
CA THR A 152 -23.14 0.99 -15.93
C THR A 152 -22.43 1.65 -14.77
N ALA A 153 -21.17 1.98 -14.95
CA ALA A 153 -20.38 2.70 -13.95
C ALA A 153 -19.73 3.94 -14.60
N ASN A 154 -19.70 5.04 -13.87
CA ASN A 154 -19.02 6.26 -14.28
C ASN A 154 -18.20 6.80 -13.10
N LEU A 155 -16.93 7.15 -13.38
CA LEU A 155 -16.03 7.76 -12.42
C LEU A 155 -15.41 9.00 -13.06
N GLY A 156 -15.88 10.17 -12.67
CA GLY A 156 -15.39 11.46 -13.16
C GLY A 156 -14.63 12.21 -12.08
N TYR A 157 -13.50 12.79 -12.46
CA TYR A 157 -12.74 13.74 -11.64
C TYR A 157 -12.56 15.04 -12.40
N ASP A 158 -12.73 16.17 -11.71
CA ASP A 158 -12.26 17.45 -12.21
C ASP A 158 -10.75 17.53 -12.01
N LEU A 159 -10.00 17.51 -13.11
CA LEU A 159 -8.54 17.58 -13.10
C LEU A 159 -7.99 18.99 -13.38
N GLN A 160 -8.83 20.00 -13.46
CA GLN A 160 -8.41 21.37 -13.80
C GLN A 160 -7.41 21.97 -12.78
N HIS A 161 -7.39 21.43 -11.56
CA HIS A 161 -6.53 21.89 -10.47
C HIS A 161 -5.42 20.90 -10.09
N VAL A 162 -5.23 19.84 -10.88
CA VAL A 162 -4.16 18.84 -10.67
C VAL A 162 -3.02 19.19 -11.64
N ALA A 163 -2.09 20.04 -11.15
CA ALA A 163 -0.84 20.34 -11.85
C ALA A 163 0.30 19.47 -11.32
#